data_0c46b4260bb25b0d8ed638431855c63c
#
_entry.id   0c46b4260bb25b0d8ed638431855c63c
#
_cell.length_a   1.000
_cell.length_b   1.000
_cell.length_c   1.000
_cell.angle_alpha   90.00
_cell.angle_beta   90.00
_cell.angle_gamma   90.00
#
_symmetry.space_group_name_H-M   'P 1'
#
loop_
_entity.id
_entity.type
_entity.pdbx_description
1 polymer ?
#
loop_
_entity_poly.entity_id
_entity_poly.type
_entity_poly.pdbx_seq_one_letter_code
_entity_poly.pdbx_strand_id
1 'polypeptide(L)'
;MHTDRINYLLQQYLDNSLTPDEKEEWGRILQDDRTGQIRQALETRIFQEQDLPAYQEADWDPLFEKIRTRARPVRQMRQMRKNWLMAAAALVLLSIAAWLITESRRGSQQLAASTPTKQTPPQDIIPGSNKATLTLADNTSISLDDAKDGVLGQQGNTQLIKHKDGQLSYQTAANYKQRAASEPVYNLLTTPRGGQYQLVLPDGSKVWLNAASRLKYPTSFSGKERVVELQGEAYFEIVHNPSMPFKVSLSSAKGAMPAHVEVLGTHFNIKAYPDEPATHTTLLEGSVKVHKGNAASLLRPGQQARWNDNTDISVTTADIEEVIAWKNGLFKFDEATIGDVMRQLARWYDVEVVYINGIPRDLFQGEIYRNVNVSKVLKVLEASGVHFTVEGKKILVKA
;
A
#
# COMPACT_ATOMS: atom_id res chain seq x y z
N MET A 1 -24.71 -0.36 -30.68
CA MET A 1 -24.78 1.11 -30.76
C MET A 1 -24.31 1.81 -29.48
N HIS A 2 -24.30 1.16 -28.32
CA HIS A 2 -23.84 1.77 -27.07
C HIS A 2 -22.32 1.74 -26.86
N THR A 3 -21.63 0.72 -27.29
CA THR A 3 -20.19 0.51 -27.02
C THR A 3 -19.30 1.59 -27.65
N ASP A 4 -19.61 2.01 -28.89
CA ASP A 4 -18.82 3.03 -29.59
C ASP A 4 -18.98 4.43 -28.95
N ARG A 5 -20.17 4.74 -28.43
CA ARG A 5 -20.42 6.01 -27.72
C ARG A 5 -19.73 6.04 -26.37
N ILE A 6 -19.71 4.92 -25.65
CA ILE A 6 -18.98 4.77 -24.38
C ILE A 6 -17.48 4.95 -24.62
N ASN A 7 -16.92 4.32 -25.65
CA ASN A 7 -15.51 4.48 -26.01
C ASN A 7 -15.16 5.93 -26.40
N TYR A 8 -16.04 6.61 -27.13
CA TYR A 8 -15.87 8.01 -27.49
C TYR A 8 -15.87 8.91 -26.24
N LEU A 9 -16.85 8.78 -25.37
CA LEU A 9 -16.95 9.57 -24.13
C LEU A 9 -15.79 9.28 -23.18
N LEU A 10 -15.33 8.04 -23.11
CA LEU A 10 -14.15 7.65 -22.35
C LEU A 10 -12.90 8.34 -22.90
N GLN A 11 -12.74 8.38 -24.25
CA GLN A 11 -11.62 9.09 -24.87
C GLN A 11 -11.64 10.57 -24.52
N GLN A 12 -12.79 11.23 -24.70
CA GLN A 12 -12.96 12.66 -24.41
C GLN A 12 -12.77 12.96 -22.92
N TYR A 13 -13.14 12.02 -22.03
CA TYR A 13 -12.88 12.13 -20.60
C TYR A 13 -11.37 12.08 -20.29
N LEU A 14 -10.65 11.13 -20.88
CA LEU A 14 -9.19 11.00 -20.69
C LEU A 14 -8.43 12.19 -21.26
N ASP A 15 -8.91 12.76 -22.36
CA ASP A 15 -8.31 13.95 -23.02
C ASP A 15 -8.73 15.27 -22.34
N ASN A 16 -9.54 15.20 -21.25
CA ASN A 16 -10.14 16.34 -20.54
C ASN A 16 -10.89 17.32 -21.48
N SER A 17 -11.52 16.79 -22.52
CA SER A 17 -12.15 17.55 -23.62
C SER A 17 -13.68 17.40 -23.69
N LEU A 18 -14.32 16.78 -22.68
CA LEU A 18 -15.78 16.64 -22.60
C LEU A 18 -16.47 18.00 -22.54
N THR A 19 -17.48 18.19 -23.39
CA THR A 19 -18.40 19.31 -23.30
C THR A 19 -19.31 19.18 -22.06
N PRO A 20 -19.99 20.27 -21.61
CA PRO A 20 -20.91 20.21 -20.47
C PRO A 20 -22.00 19.13 -20.59
N ASP A 21 -22.59 18.98 -21.76
CA ASP A 21 -23.63 17.99 -22.04
C ASP A 21 -23.09 16.56 -22.02
N GLU A 22 -21.88 16.37 -22.56
CA GLU A 22 -21.19 15.08 -22.53
C GLU A 22 -20.72 14.67 -21.12
N LYS A 23 -20.37 15.63 -20.26
CA LYS A 23 -20.09 15.38 -18.85
C LYS A 23 -21.31 14.87 -18.11
N GLU A 24 -22.49 15.43 -18.40
CA GLU A 24 -23.75 14.98 -17.82
C GLU A 24 -24.14 13.59 -18.34
N GLU A 25 -23.96 13.34 -19.63
CA GLU A 25 -24.19 12.04 -20.27
C GLU A 25 -23.22 10.98 -19.66
N TRP A 26 -21.94 11.30 -19.56
CA TRP A 26 -20.92 10.44 -18.96
C TRP A 26 -21.25 10.11 -17.50
N GLY A 27 -21.66 11.10 -16.71
CA GLY A 27 -22.09 10.92 -15.33
C GLY A 27 -23.30 9.97 -15.17
N ARG A 28 -24.27 10.05 -16.10
CA ARG A 28 -25.42 9.13 -16.13
C ARG A 28 -24.99 7.70 -16.46
N ILE A 29 -24.12 7.52 -17.44
CA ILE A 29 -23.60 6.21 -17.85
C ILE A 29 -22.82 5.57 -16.69
N LEU A 30 -21.98 6.33 -15.98
CA LEU A 30 -21.23 5.85 -14.80
C LEU A 30 -22.13 5.40 -13.64
N GLN A 31 -23.31 6.06 -13.46
CA GLN A 31 -24.25 5.68 -12.41
C GLN A 31 -25.07 4.43 -12.75
N ASP A 32 -25.25 4.11 -14.04
CA ASP A 32 -26.10 3.00 -14.51
C ASP A 32 -25.30 1.82 -15.06
N ASP A 33 -23.97 1.81 -14.92
CA ASP A 33 -23.10 0.72 -15.43
C ASP A 33 -23.22 -0.56 -14.58
N ARG A 34 -24.42 -1.15 -14.58
CA ARG A 34 -24.70 -2.46 -13.97
C ARG A 34 -24.09 -3.63 -14.75
N THR A 35 -23.64 -3.41 -15.97
CA THR A 35 -23.14 -4.45 -16.89
C THR A 35 -21.62 -4.55 -16.94
N GLY A 36 -20.89 -3.63 -16.29
CA GLY A 36 -19.42 -3.62 -16.30
C GLY A 36 -18.79 -3.28 -17.66
N GLN A 37 -19.58 -2.75 -18.62
CA GLN A 37 -19.10 -2.43 -19.97
C GLN A 37 -18.02 -1.33 -19.96
N ILE A 38 -18.13 -0.36 -19.04
CA ILE A 38 -17.12 0.69 -18.87
C ILE A 38 -15.82 0.08 -18.35
N ARG A 39 -15.92 -0.82 -17.38
CA ARG A 39 -14.77 -1.55 -16.84
C ARG A 39 -14.06 -2.35 -17.94
N GLN A 40 -14.81 -3.06 -18.76
CA GLN A 40 -14.27 -3.86 -19.87
C GLN A 40 -13.61 -2.97 -20.95
N ALA A 41 -14.19 -1.80 -21.27
CA ALA A 41 -13.60 -0.85 -22.20
C ALA A 41 -12.29 -0.23 -21.68
N LEU A 42 -12.22 0.08 -20.38
CA LEU A 42 -11.00 0.54 -19.70
C LEU A 42 -9.93 -0.54 -19.67
N GLU A 43 -10.27 -1.77 -19.29
CA GLU A 43 -9.34 -2.89 -19.25
C GLU A 43 -8.75 -3.17 -20.65
N THR A 44 -9.58 -3.21 -21.69
CA THR A 44 -9.13 -3.44 -23.07
C THR A 44 -8.14 -2.38 -23.53
N ARG A 45 -8.31 -1.12 -23.12
CA ARG A 45 -7.47 -0.01 -23.54
C ARG A 45 -6.18 0.11 -22.75
N ILE A 46 -6.20 -0.14 -21.44
CA ILE A 46 -5.00 -0.21 -20.58
C ILE A 46 -4.03 -1.29 -21.07
N PHE A 47 -4.55 -2.39 -21.62
CA PHE A 47 -3.72 -3.46 -22.19
C PHE A 47 -3.21 -3.16 -23.61
N GLN A 48 -3.75 -2.17 -24.33
CA GLN A 48 -3.33 -1.82 -25.68
C GLN A 48 -2.33 -0.66 -25.75
N GLU A 49 -2.26 0.22 -24.76
CA GLU A 49 -1.33 1.36 -24.73
C GLU A 49 -0.16 1.11 -23.78
N GLN A 50 0.99 0.68 -24.35
CA GLN A 50 2.27 0.53 -23.64
C GLN A 50 3.01 1.85 -23.38
N ASP A 51 2.46 3.02 -23.75
CA ASP A 51 3.06 4.33 -23.54
C ASP A 51 2.08 5.25 -22.78
N LEU A 52 2.19 5.25 -21.46
CA LEU A 52 1.55 6.28 -20.63
C LEU A 52 2.46 7.52 -20.59
N PRO A 53 2.01 8.69 -21.07
CA PRO A 53 2.76 9.94 -20.92
C PRO A 53 2.88 10.31 -19.43
N ALA A 54 4.01 10.90 -19.05
CA ALA A 54 4.28 11.38 -17.71
C ALA A 54 3.11 12.24 -17.19
N TYR A 55 2.57 11.84 -16.06
CA TYR A 55 1.42 12.45 -15.40
C TYR A 55 1.68 13.93 -15.09
N GLN A 56 1.03 14.85 -15.79
CA GLN A 56 0.93 16.25 -15.41
C GLN A 56 -0.12 16.38 -14.29
N GLU A 57 0.12 17.28 -13.35
CA GLU A 57 -0.73 17.52 -12.16
C GLU A 57 -2.22 17.60 -12.51
N ALA A 58 -2.97 16.56 -12.12
CA ALA A 58 -4.42 16.57 -12.22
C ALA A 58 -4.99 17.49 -11.12
N ASP A 59 -5.94 18.34 -11.50
CA ASP A 59 -6.70 19.19 -10.57
C ASP A 59 -7.62 18.30 -9.71
N TRP A 60 -7.27 18.16 -8.44
CA TRP A 60 -7.95 17.29 -7.48
C TRP A 60 -9.11 17.97 -6.75
N ASP A 61 -9.32 19.28 -6.95
CA ASP A 61 -10.33 20.05 -6.23
C ASP A 61 -11.76 19.53 -6.41
N PRO A 62 -12.20 19.05 -7.61
CA PRO A 62 -13.55 18.50 -7.78
C PRO A 62 -13.78 17.17 -7.02
N LEU A 63 -12.72 16.38 -6.78
CA LEU A 63 -12.82 15.11 -6.04
C LEU A 63 -12.97 15.35 -4.55
N PHE A 64 -12.30 16.38 -4.01
CA PHE A 64 -12.41 16.80 -2.60
C PHE A 64 -13.80 17.31 -2.24
N GLU A 65 -14.48 18.04 -3.15
CA GLU A 65 -15.86 18.50 -2.92
C GLU A 65 -16.86 17.34 -2.83
N LYS A 66 -16.66 16.26 -3.59
CA LYS A 66 -17.54 15.09 -3.58
C LYS A 66 -17.43 14.26 -2.30
N ILE A 67 -16.27 14.25 -1.66
CA ILE A 67 -16.03 13.58 -0.37
C ILE A 67 -16.66 14.40 0.77
N ARG A 68 -16.57 15.73 0.71
CA ARG A 68 -17.10 16.66 1.72
C ARG A 68 -18.63 16.66 1.81
N THR A 69 -19.35 16.36 0.74
CA THR A 69 -20.83 16.38 0.72
C THR A 69 -21.49 15.15 1.32
N ARG A 70 -20.75 14.08 1.66
CA ARG A 70 -21.27 12.88 2.35
C ARG A 70 -21.14 12.89 3.87
N ALA A 71 -20.47 13.87 4.46
CA ALA A 71 -20.41 14.03 5.92
C ALA A 71 -21.75 14.57 6.44
N ARG A 72 -22.40 13.85 7.36
CA ARG A 72 -23.68 14.24 7.97
C ARG A 72 -23.54 15.57 8.72
N PRO A 73 -24.53 16.49 8.67
CA PRO A 73 -24.43 17.79 9.31
C PRO A 73 -24.51 17.69 10.83
N VAL A 74 -23.50 18.20 11.50
CA VAL A 74 -23.52 18.47 12.93
C VAL A 74 -24.42 19.68 13.17
N ARG A 75 -25.36 19.54 14.11
CA ARG A 75 -26.39 20.48 14.54
C ARG A 75 -25.77 21.83 14.92
N GLN A 76 -26.10 22.89 14.17
CA GLN A 76 -25.74 24.27 14.49
C GLN A 76 -26.39 24.73 15.78
N MET A 77 -25.60 25.07 16.79
CA MET A 77 -26.03 25.98 17.87
C MET A 77 -25.84 27.44 17.40
N ARG A 78 -26.96 28.08 17.13
CA ARG A 78 -27.07 29.48 16.76
C ARG A 78 -27.42 30.29 18.02
N GLN A 79 -26.61 31.25 18.31
CA GLN A 79 -26.83 32.48 19.10
C GLN A 79 -25.68 32.74 20.08
N MET A 80 -24.84 33.71 19.74
CA MET A 80 -24.27 34.75 20.58
C MET A 80 -23.21 35.56 19.82
N ARG A 81 -23.65 36.32 18.82
CA ARG A 81 -22.75 37.19 18.05
C ARG A 81 -23.40 38.58 17.86
N LYS A 82 -23.58 39.35 18.93
CA LYS A 82 -23.96 40.78 18.76
C LYS A 82 -23.23 41.81 19.65
N ASN A 83 -22.46 41.37 20.62
CA ASN A 83 -21.83 42.33 21.58
C ASN A 83 -20.30 42.44 21.47
N TRP A 84 -19.65 41.75 20.55
CA TRP A 84 -18.18 41.77 20.40
C TRP A 84 -17.65 42.75 19.34
N LEU A 85 -18.50 43.32 18.48
CA LEU A 85 -18.06 44.24 17.43
C LEU A 85 -17.75 45.66 17.92
N MET A 86 -18.24 46.06 19.07
CA MET A 86 -17.97 47.40 19.65
C MET A 86 -16.68 47.46 20.48
N ALA A 87 -16.19 46.32 20.98
CA ALA A 87 -14.94 46.28 21.75
C ALA A 87 -13.70 46.18 20.83
N ALA A 88 -13.83 45.69 19.61
CA ALA A 88 -12.71 45.54 18.69
C ALA A 88 -12.20 46.88 18.09
N ALA A 89 -13.08 47.85 17.91
CA ALA A 89 -12.71 49.17 17.34
C ALA A 89 -11.80 49.99 18.25
N ALA A 90 -11.96 49.89 19.57
CA ALA A 90 -11.14 50.63 20.53
C ALA A 90 -9.70 50.07 20.64
N LEU A 91 -9.53 48.75 20.50
CA LEU A 91 -8.20 48.13 20.55
C LEU A 91 -7.36 48.39 19.29
N VAL A 92 -7.99 48.55 18.13
CA VAL A 92 -7.28 48.86 16.88
C VAL A 92 -6.72 50.30 16.90
N LEU A 93 -7.43 51.28 17.47
CA LEU A 93 -6.95 52.64 17.57
C LEU A 93 -5.80 52.80 18.59
N LEU A 94 -5.82 52.03 19.69
CA LEU A 94 -4.73 52.00 20.66
C LEU A 94 -3.46 51.31 20.12
N SER A 95 -3.62 50.29 19.30
CA SER A 95 -2.49 49.60 18.66
C SER A 95 -1.80 50.45 17.58
N ILE A 96 -2.55 51.27 16.82
CA ILE A 96 -2.00 52.19 15.84
C ILE A 96 -1.23 53.35 16.55
N ALA A 97 -1.72 53.89 17.68
CA ALA A 97 -1.03 54.90 18.46
C ALA A 97 0.26 54.35 19.08
N ALA A 98 0.26 53.11 19.61
CA ALA A 98 1.45 52.45 20.13
C ALA A 98 2.49 52.16 19.05
N TRP A 99 2.06 51.79 17.82
CA TRP A 99 2.95 51.56 16.70
C TRP A 99 3.65 52.86 16.23
N LEU A 100 2.94 53.98 16.13
CA LEU A 100 3.51 55.27 15.77
C LEU A 100 4.53 55.82 16.80
N ILE A 101 4.36 55.51 18.10
CA ILE A 101 5.31 55.89 19.13
C ILE A 101 6.56 55.02 19.13
N THR A 102 6.47 53.75 18.75
CA THR A 102 7.61 52.84 18.65
C THR A 102 8.45 53.06 17.40
N GLU A 103 7.86 53.52 16.29
CA GLU A 103 8.58 53.82 15.05
C GLU A 103 9.48 55.10 15.22
N SER A 104 9.06 56.06 16.03
CA SER A 104 9.83 57.30 16.31
C SER A 104 11.08 57.07 17.15
N ARG A 105 11.31 55.89 17.74
CA ARG A 105 12.47 55.59 18.60
C ARG A 105 13.50 54.63 17.96
N ARG A 106 13.31 54.20 16.71
CA ARG A 106 14.28 53.35 16.02
C ARG A 106 15.22 54.16 15.12
N GLY A 107 15.91 55.11 15.69
CA GLY A 107 17.12 55.69 15.14
C GLY A 107 18.33 54.87 15.63
N SER A 108 19.07 54.32 14.70
CA SER A 108 20.47 53.90 14.82
C SER A 108 20.81 52.76 15.81
N GLN A 109 20.62 51.53 15.40
CA GLN A 109 21.59 50.46 15.68
C GLN A 109 21.75 49.59 14.44
N GLN A 110 22.86 49.81 13.77
CA GLN A 110 23.39 49.00 12.68
C GLN A 110 23.83 47.66 13.29
N LEU A 111 22.96 46.66 13.27
CA LEU A 111 23.29 45.26 13.59
C LEU A 111 23.50 44.53 12.27
N ALA A 112 24.64 43.87 12.19
CA ALA A 112 25.08 43.06 11.06
C ALA A 112 23.95 42.20 10.53
N ALA A 113 23.68 42.36 9.24
CA ALA A 113 22.74 41.51 8.49
C ALA A 113 23.22 40.05 8.50
N SER A 114 22.69 39.27 9.41
CA SER A 114 22.68 37.82 9.23
C SER A 114 21.77 37.53 8.05
N THR A 115 22.36 37.08 6.95
CA THR A 115 21.67 36.61 5.76
C THR A 115 20.60 35.61 6.21
N PRO A 116 19.30 35.78 5.86
CA PRO A 116 18.32 34.79 6.17
C PRO A 116 18.71 33.50 5.41
N THR A 117 19.12 32.50 6.16
CA THR A 117 19.29 31.15 5.60
C THR A 117 17.94 30.78 4.97
N LYS A 118 17.91 30.70 3.64
CA LYS A 118 16.75 30.26 2.86
C LYS A 118 16.42 28.85 3.37
N GLN A 119 15.47 28.74 4.32
CA GLN A 119 14.97 27.47 4.77
C GLN A 119 14.34 26.81 3.55
N THR A 120 15.02 25.82 3.00
CA THR A 120 14.44 24.93 2.01
C THR A 120 13.16 24.35 2.63
N PRO A 121 12.00 24.43 1.99
CA PRO A 121 10.79 23.82 2.53
C PRO A 121 11.10 22.36 2.85
N PRO A 122 10.60 21.83 3.97
CA PRO A 122 10.82 20.44 4.33
C PRO A 122 10.42 19.56 3.17
N GLN A 123 11.35 18.74 2.69
CA GLN A 123 11.12 17.83 1.57
C GLN A 123 10.06 16.82 1.99
N ASP A 124 8.96 16.75 1.25
CA ASP A 124 7.86 15.82 1.51
C ASP A 124 8.35 14.36 1.38
N ILE A 125 7.73 13.45 2.12
CA ILE A 125 8.09 12.04 2.11
C ILE A 125 7.42 11.37 0.89
N ILE A 126 8.26 10.86 -0.01
CA ILE A 126 7.83 10.19 -1.23
C ILE A 126 7.28 8.78 -0.91
N PRO A 127 6.38 8.26 -1.74
CA PRO A 127 5.84 6.91 -1.58
C PRO A 127 6.90 5.83 -1.80
N GLY A 128 6.59 4.63 -1.34
CA GLY A 128 7.36 3.43 -1.64
C GLY A 128 7.38 3.10 -3.14
N SER A 129 8.25 2.18 -3.52
CA SER A 129 8.43 1.76 -4.92
C SER A 129 8.80 0.27 -5.01
N ASN A 130 9.04 -0.24 -6.22
CA ASN A 130 9.53 -1.60 -6.42
C ASN A 130 11.00 -1.68 -6.00
N LYS A 131 11.24 -2.16 -4.78
CA LYS A 131 12.57 -2.33 -4.16
C LYS A 131 12.65 -3.64 -3.43
N ALA A 132 13.72 -4.40 -3.67
CA ALA A 132 14.00 -5.61 -2.92
C ALA A 132 15.49 -5.97 -2.96
N THR A 133 15.92 -6.71 -1.97
CA THR A 133 17.24 -7.35 -1.92
C THR A 133 17.05 -8.86 -2.00
N LEU A 134 17.75 -9.47 -2.93
CA LEU A 134 17.83 -10.92 -3.06
C LEU A 134 19.15 -11.40 -2.43
N THR A 135 19.06 -12.22 -1.41
CA THR A 135 20.21 -12.91 -0.83
C THR A 135 20.24 -14.34 -1.35
N LEU A 136 21.31 -14.68 -2.02
CA LEU A 136 21.56 -16.01 -2.58
C LEU A 136 22.05 -16.98 -1.49
N ALA A 137 22.09 -18.27 -1.79
CA ALA A 137 22.50 -19.30 -0.84
C ALA A 137 23.97 -19.20 -0.38
N ASP A 138 24.83 -18.56 -1.16
CA ASP A 138 26.22 -18.24 -0.80
C ASP A 138 26.34 -16.95 0.03
N ASN A 139 25.23 -16.38 0.48
CA ASN A 139 25.09 -15.09 1.16
C ASN A 139 25.42 -13.86 0.30
N THR A 140 25.60 -14.01 -1.00
CA THR A 140 25.70 -12.87 -1.91
C THR A 140 24.37 -12.12 -1.94
N SER A 141 24.40 -10.79 -1.75
CA SER A 141 23.23 -9.93 -1.78
C SER A 141 23.20 -9.08 -3.04
N ILE A 142 22.07 -9.08 -3.74
CA ILE A 142 21.80 -8.34 -4.99
C ILE A 142 20.68 -7.35 -4.71
N SER A 143 20.95 -6.03 -4.87
CA SER A 143 19.91 -5.00 -4.89
C SER A 143 19.18 -5.08 -6.23
N LEU A 144 17.88 -5.39 -6.18
CA LEU A 144 17.08 -5.58 -7.41
C LEU A 144 16.62 -4.27 -8.04
N ASP A 145 16.59 -3.17 -7.29
CA ASP A 145 16.32 -1.84 -7.79
C ASP A 145 17.46 -1.29 -8.66
N ASP A 146 18.71 -1.58 -8.29
CA ASP A 146 19.92 -1.14 -9.02
C ASP A 146 20.37 -2.14 -10.10
N ALA A 147 19.93 -3.39 -10.02
CA ALA A 147 20.31 -4.43 -10.94
C ALA A 147 19.79 -4.18 -12.36
N LYS A 148 20.65 -4.37 -13.38
CA LYS A 148 20.25 -4.31 -14.78
C LYS A 148 19.32 -5.48 -15.13
N ASP A 149 18.46 -5.26 -16.14
CA ASP A 149 17.64 -6.34 -16.70
C ASP A 149 18.52 -7.41 -17.35
N GLY A 150 18.05 -8.65 -17.32
CA GLY A 150 18.75 -9.81 -17.86
C GLY A 150 19.18 -10.80 -16.77
N VAL A 151 20.18 -11.62 -17.07
CA VAL A 151 20.71 -12.65 -16.18
C VAL A 151 21.47 -12.00 -15.03
N LEU A 152 20.97 -12.17 -13.80
CA LEU A 152 21.62 -11.65 -12.58
C LEU A 152 22.65 -12.63 -12.00
N GLY A 153 22.48 -13.92 -12.25
CA GLY A 153 23.37 -14.97 -11.74
C GLY A 153 22.89 -16.36 -12.12
N GLN A 154 23.73 -17.35 -11.78
CA GLN A 154 23.41 -18.77 -11.96
C GLN A 154 23.66 -19.50 -10.66
N GLN A 155 22.70 -20.32 -10.24
CA GLN A 155 22.78 -21.18 -9.06
C GLN A 155 22.55 -22.64 -9.48
N GLY A 156 23.63 -23.41 -9.54
CA GLY A 156 23.56 -24.78 -10.06
C GLY A 156 23.06 -24.79 -11.50
N ASN A 157 21.89 -25.39 -11.69
CA ASN A 157 21.22 -25.53 -13.00
C ASN A 157 20.21 -24.42 -13.32
N THR A 158 20.05 -23.44 -12.45
CA THR A 158 19.00 -22.43 -12.55
C THR A 158 19.62 -21.06 -12.78
N GLN A 159 19.19 -20.36 -13.84
CA GLN A 159 19.51 -18.98 -14.09
C GLN A 159 18.47 -18.07 -13.43
N LEU A 160 18.93 -17.03 -12.80
CA LEU A 160 18.14 -15.96 -12.21
C LEU A 160 18.07 -14.82 -13.19
N ILE A 161 16.83 -14.43 -13.58
CA ILE A 161 16.60 -13.42 -14.61
C ILE A 161 15.71 -12.32 -14.05
N LYS A 162 16.15 -11.05 -14.19
CA LYS A 162 15.33 -9.87 -13.98
C LYS A 162 14.75 -9.42 -15.32
N HIS A 163 13.43 -9.31 -15.40
CA HIS A 163 12.72 -8.82 -16.59
C HIS A 163 12.63 -7.30 -16.61
N LYS A 164 12.31 -6.71 -17.79
CA LYS A 164 12.17 -5.26 -17.98
C LYS A 164 11.05 -4.63 -17.15
N ASP A 165 10.04 -5.41 -16.81
CA ASP A 165 8.94 -5.02 -15.89
C ASP A 165 9.34 -5.11 -14.40
N GLY A 166 10.63 -5.41 -14.13
CA GLY A 166 11.17 -5.56 -12.78
C GLY A 166 10.91 -6.92 -12.15
N GLN A 167 10.20 -7.82 -12.80
CA GLN A 167 9.90 -9.17 -12.29
C GLN A 167 11.17 -10.03 -12.21
N LEU A 168 11.28 -10.82 -11.14
CA LEU A 168 12.34 -11.83 -10.99
C LEU A 168 11.78 -13.20 -11.34
N SER A 169 12.52 -13.97 -12.15
CA SER A 169 12.15 -15.34 -12.51
C SER A 169 13.35 -16.29 -12.53
N TYR A 170 13.03 -17.58 -12.53
CA TYR A 170 13.98 -18.68 -12.59
C TYR A 170 13.82 -19.45 -13.88
N GLN A 171 14.93 -19.71 -14.59
CA GLN A 171 14.94 -20.51 -15.82
C GLN A 171 15.98 -21.62 -15.68
N THR A 172 15.55 -22.86 -15.95
CA THR A 172 16.48 -24.00 -15.98
C THR A 172 17.40 -23.90 -17.21
N ALA A 173 18.69 -24.00 -17.03
CA ALA A 173 19.65 -23.97 -18.14
C ALA A 173 19.50 -25.21 -19.03
N ALA A 174 19.31 -25.02 -20.33
CA ALA A 174 18.92 -26.06 -21.30
C ALA A 174 19.91 -27.21 -21.50
N ASN A 175 21.16 -27.08 -21.00
CA ASN A 175 22.27 -28.02 -21.32
C ASN A 175 22.84 -28.77 -20.11
N TYR A 176 22.11 -28.86 -19.01
CA TYR A 176 22.66 -29.50 -17.81
C TYR A 176 22.26 -30.98 -17.74
N LYS A 177 23.25 -31.85 -17.84
CA LYS A 177 23.05 -33.29 -17.53
C LYS A 177 22.70 -33.41 -16.06
N GLN A 178 21.56 -33.99 -15.77
CA GLN A 178 20.99 -34.26 -14.46
C GLN A 178 22.06 -34.90 -13.55
N ARG A 179 22.76 -34.07 -12.76
CA ARG A 179 23.52 -34.59 -11.62
C ARG A 179 22.52 -34.94 -10.53
N ALA A 180 22.79 -36.03 -9.82
CA ALA A 180 21.97 -36.50 -8.71
C ALA A 180 21.52 -35.36 -7.83
N ALA A 181 20.26 -35.41 -7.34
CA ALA A 181 19.58 -34.37 -6.56
C ALA A 181 20.52 -33.82 -5.49
N SER A 182 21.11 -32.65 -5.77
CA SER A 182 21.77 -31.86 -4.75
C SER A 182 20.71 -31.33 -3.79
N GLU A 183 21.04 -31.17 -2.53
CA GLU A 183 20.16 -30.55 -1.55
C GLU A 183 19.58 -29.22 -2.09
N PRO A 184 18.30 -28.90 -1.80
CA PRO A 184 17.68 -27.69 -2.31
C PRO A 184 18.43 -26.45 -1.78
N VAL A 185 18.81 -25.60 -2.71
CA VAL A 185 19.48 -24.31 -2.44
C VAL A 185 18.39 -23.25 -2.22
N TYR A 186 18.48 -22.49 -1.12
CA TYR A 186 17.46 -21.50 -0.75
C TYR A 186 17.95 -20.09 -1.00
N ASN A 187 17.05 -19.26 -1.52
CA ASN A 187 17.21 -17.83 -1.63
C ASN A 187 16.25 -17.10 -0.67
N LEU A 188 16.65 -15.90 -0.27
CA LEU A 188 15.83 -15.01 0.56
C LEU A 188 15.57 -13.70 -0.20
N LEU A 189 14.32 -13.44 -0.55
CA LEU A 189 13.86 -12.16 -1.07
C LEU A 189 13.34 -11.30 0.09
N THR A 190 13.88 -10.08 0.22
CA THR A 190 13.50 -9.15 1.28
C THR A 190 13.10 -7.82 0.67
N THR A 191 11.89 -7.35 0.95
CA THR A 191 11.44 -6.00 0.67
C THR A 191 11.70 -5.11 1.89
N PRO A 192 12.41 -3.99 1.76
CA PRO A 192 12.57 -3.06 2.87
C PRO A 192 11.25 -2.31 3.16
N ARG A 193 11.22 -1.51 4.21
CA ARG A 193 10.19 -0.47 4.36
C ARG A 193 10.26 0.45 3.14
N GLY A 194 9.12 0.86 2.62
CA GLY A 194 9.03 1.60 1.36
C GLY A 194 9.31 0.76 0.10
N GLY A 195 9.38 -0.57 0.21
CA GLY A 195 9.59 -1.46 -0.92
C GLY A 195 8.45 -2.46 -1.11
N GLN A 196 8.16 -2.83 -2.34
CA GLN A 196 7.35 -3.99 -2.70
C GLN A 196 8.01 -4.70 -3.88
N TYR A 197 7.71 -5.97 -4.11
CA TYR A 197 8.34 -6.69 -5.22
C TYR A 197 7.51 -7.88 -5.68
N GLN A 198 7.62 -8.20 -6.99
CA GLN A 198 6.99 -9.37 -7.60
C GLN A 198 8.04 -10.41 -7.98
N LEU A 199 7.76 -11.67 -7.66
CA LEU A 199 8.60 -12.83 -7.92
C LEU A 199 7.80 -13.90 -8.63
N VAL A 200 8.40 -14.55 -9.65
CA VAL A 200 7.93 -15.81 -10.20
C VAL A 200 8.80 -16.92 -9.63
N LEU A 201 8.19 -17.86 -8.91
CA LEU A 201 8.83 -19.01 -8.31
C LEU A 201 9.22 -20.06 -9.40
N PRO A 202 10.13 -21.00 -9.07
CA PRO A 202 10.60 -22.01 -10.04
C PRO A 202 9.51 -22.92 -10.64
N ASP A 203 8.35 -23.04 -9.99
CA ASP A 203 7.19 -23.78 -10.48
C ASP A 203 6.22 -22.93 -11.32
N GLY A 204 6.54 -21.66 -11.57
CA GLY A 204 5.71 -20.70 -12.28
C GLY A 204 4.68 -19.97 -11.42
N SER A 205 4.59 -20.29 -10.11
CA SER A 205 3.74 -19.57 -9.17
C SER A 205 4.22 -18.14 -9.00
N LYS A 206 3.28 -17.18 -8.84
CA LYS A 206 3.62 -15.77 -8.68
C LYS A 206 3.39 -15.34 -7.24
N VAL A 207 4.30 -14.51 -6.73
CA VAL A 207 4.23 -13.94 -5.38
C VAL A 207 4.50 -12.45 -5.43
N TRP A 208 3.64 -11.66 -4.81
CA TRP A 208 3.88 -10.24 -4.54
C TRP A 208 4.19 -10.09 -3.06
N LEU A 209 5.29 -9.43 -2.74
CA LEU A 209 5.66 -9.09 -1.36
C LEU A 209 5.36 -7.62 -1.12
N ASN A 210 4.62 -7.33 -0.04
CA ASN A 210 4.41 -5.97 0.45
C ASN A 210 5.63 -5.44 1.21
N ALA A 211 5.61 -4.18 1.64
CA ALA A 211 6.70 -3.53 2.36
C ALA A 211 7.05 -4.26 3.67
N ALA A 212 8.34 -4.28 4.01
CA ALA A 212 8.87 -4.94 5.21
C ALA A 212 8.57 -6.44 5.29
N SER A 213 8.65 -7.16 4.16
CA SER A 213 8.36 -8.60 4.07
C SER A 213 9.58 -9.40 3.62
N ARG A 214 9.57 -10.70 3.92
CA ARG A 214 10.63 -11.64 3.56
C ARG A 214 10.02 -12.96 3.10
N LEU A 215 10.57 -13.50 2.01
CA LEU A 215 10.20 -14.82 1.49
C LEU A 215 11.47 -15.63 1.28
N LYS A 216 11.60 -16.76 1.98
CA LYS A 216 12.65 -17.76 1.74
C LYS A 216 12.06 -18.90 0.93
N TYR A 217 12.69 -19.25 -0.16
CA TYR A 217 12.22 -20.25 -1.12
C TYR A 217 13.37 -20.98 -1.80
N PRO A 218 13.19 -22.22 -2.25
CA PRO A 218 14.22 -22.96 -2.95
C PRO A 218 14.36 -22.54 -4.40
N THR A 219 15.53 -22.70 -5.01
CA THR A 219 15.79 -22.47 -6.44
C THR A 219 15.14 -23.51 -7.35
N SER A 220 14.69 -24.64 -6.78
CA SER A 220 13.88 -25.66 -7.42
C SER A 220 13.08 -26.42 -6.37
N PHE A 221 11.82 -26.74 -6.65
CA PHE A 221 11.04 -27.60 -5.78
C PHE A 221 11.35 -29.07 -6.05
N SER A 222 11.69 -29.80 -5.01
CA SER A 222 11.98 -31.24 -5.04
C SER A 222 11.26 -31.93 -3.87
N GLY A 223 10.97 -33.25 -4.01
CA GLY A 223 10.28 -34.01 -2.97
C GLY A 223 8.76 -34.03 -3.16
N LYS A 224 8.01 -34.10 -2.06
CA LYS A 224 6.56 -34.29 -2.05
C LYS A 224 5.76 -32.99 -1.86
N GLU A 225 6.41 -31.89 -1.52
CA GLU A 225 5.79 -30.62 -1.18
C GLU A 225 6.63 -29.44 -1.72
N ARG A 226 5.96 -28.34 -2.04
CA ARG A 226 6.57 -27.05 -2.40
C ARG A 226 6.53 -26.15 -1.15
N VAL A 227 7.65 -25.98 -0.47
CA VAL A 227 7.70 -25.25 0.81
C VAL A 227 8.42 -23.94 0.63
N VAL A 228 7.79 -22.87 1.14
CA VAL A 228 8.40 -21.52 1.31
C VAL A 228 8.18 -21.02 2.72
N GLU A 229 9.00 -20.07 3.17
CA GLU A 229 8.84 -19.42 4.49
C GLU A 229 8.53 -17.94 4.30
N LEU A 230 7.49 -17.43 4.96
CA LEU A 230 7.04 -16.03 4.89
C LEU A 230 7.13 -15.36 6.26
N GLN A 231 7.62 -14.11 6.26
CA GLN A 231 7.42 -13.12 7.30
C GLN A 231 6.93 -11.83 6.65
N GLY A 232 5.89 -11.20 7.21
CA GLY A 232 5.29 -10.00 6.63
C GLY A 232 4.04 -10.31 5.82
N GLU A 233 3.84 -9.63 4.69
CA GLU A 233 2.63 -9.78 3.88
C GLU A 233 2.98 -10.14 2.43
N ALA A 234 2.27 -11.14 1.92
CA ALA A 234 2.39 -11.57 0.55
C ALA A 234 1.05 -12.04 -0.04
N TYR A 235 0.86 -11.74 -1.30
CA TYR A 235 -0.19 -12.27 -2.14
C TYR A 235 0.38 -13.36 -3.06
N PHE A 236 -0.33 -14.48 -3.19
CA PHE A 236 0.10 -15.67 -3.90
C PHE A 236 -0.89 -16.05 -5.00
N GLU A 237 -0.37 -16.35 -6.18
CA GLU A 237 -1.06 -17.05 -7.27
C GLU A 237 -0.31 -18.36 -7.52
N ILE A 238 -0.80 -19.45 -6.96
CA ILE A 238 -0.10 -20.74 -6.96
C ILE A 238 -0.58 -21.61 -8.13
N VAL A 239 0.37 -22.10 -8.89
CA VAL A 239 0.11 -23.08 -9.97
C VAL A 239 -0.48 -24.36 -9.39
N HIS A 240 -1.60 -24.82 -9.99
CA HIS A 240 -2.32 -26.01 -9.53
C HIS A 240 -1.47 -27.27 -9.71
N ASN A 241 -1.18 -27.97 -8.62
CA ASN A 241 -0.47 -29.22 -8.59
C ASN A 241 -0.88 -30.09 -7.39
N PRO A 242 -1.89 -30.96 -7.52
CA PRO A 242 -2.39 -31.80 -6.43
C PRO A 242 -1.38 -32.85 -5.95
N SER A 243 -0.44 -33.27 -6.83
CA SER A 243 0.58 -34.27 -6.47
C SER A 243 1.72 -33.70 -5.63
N MET A 244 1.84 -32.36 -5.58
CA MET A 244 2.89 -31.66 -4.84
C MET A 244 2.33 -30.38 -4.19
N PRO A 245 1.62 -30.50 -3.06
CA PRO A 245 1.00 -29.37 -2.36
C PRO A 245 1.98 -28.24 -2.08
N PHE A 246 1.47 -27.00 -2.08
CA PHE A 246 2.27 -25.81 -1.76
C PHE A 246 2.03 -25.42 -0.31
N LYS A 247 3.11 -25.22 0.47
CA LYS A 247 3.09 -24.83 1.86
C LYS A 247 3.80 -23.53 2.09
N VAL A 248 3.14 -22.60 2.78
CA VAL A 248 3.73 -21.39 3.32
C VAL A 248 3.91 -21.55 4.82
N SER A 249 5.14 -21.79 5.26
CA SER A 249 5.50 -21.77 6.67
C SER A 249 5.59 -20.31 7.15
N LEU A 250 5.01 -20.02 8.31
CA LEU A 250 4.99 -18.67 8.86
C LEU A 250 6.05 -18.55 9.94
N SER A 251 6.92 -17.55 9.80
CA SER A 251 7.93 -17.26 10.83
C SER A 251 7.22 -16.69 12.06
N SER A 252 7.23 -17.44 13.14
CA SER A 252 6.67 -17.03 14.42
C SER A 252 7.76 -16.63 15.42
N ALA A 253 7.36 -15.91 16.49
CA ALA A 253 8.28 -15.60 17.58
C ALA A 253 8.84 -16.90 18.20
N LYS A 254 10.02 -16.81 18.81
CA LYS A 254 10.64 -17.97 19.48
C LYS A 254 9.71 -18.52 20.57
N GLY A 255 9.30 -19.78 20.43
CA GLY A 255 8.38 -20.46 21.35
C GLY A 255 6.90 -20.42 20.96
N ALA A 256 6.52 -19.72 19.90
CA ALA A 256 5.15 -19.77 19.36
C ALA A 256 4.87 -21.09 18.65
N MET A 257 3.59 -21.48 18.59
CA MET A 257 3.18 -22.69 17.86
C MET A 257 3.45 -22.54 16.37
N PRO A 258 4.03 -23.56 15.70
CA PRO A 258 4.25 -23.52 14.27
C PRO A 258 2.91 -23.39 13.53
N ALA A 259 2.87 -22.48 12.59
CA ALA A 259 1.71 -22.28 11.72
C ALA A 259 2.13 -22.35 10.26
N HIS A 260 1.28 -22.95 9.42
CA HIS A 260 1.48 -22.98 7.99
C HIS A 260 0.15 -22.97 7.23
N VAL A 261 0.23 -22.53 5.99
CA VAL A 261 -0.88 -22.51 5.03
C VAL A 261 -0.58 -23.51 3.94
N GLU A 262 -1.52 -24.42 3.65
CA GLU A 262 -1.40 -25.45 2.62
C GLU A 262 -2.44 -25.26 1.53
N VAL A 263 -1.99 -25.34 0.26
CA VAL A 263 -2.86 -25.18 -0.92
C VAL A 263 -2.43 -26.14 -2.05
N LEU A 264 -3.34 -26.40 -3.00
CA LEU A 264 -3.07 -27.19 -4.19
C LEU A 264 -2.93 -26.35 -5.47
N GLY A 265 -3.48 -25.10 -5.46
CA GLY A 265 -3.53 -24.18 -6.59
C GLY A 265 -4.62 -23.14 -6.32
N THR A 266 -4.23 -21.93 -5.94
CA THR A 266 -5.08 -21.07 -5.13
C THR A 266 -4.58 -19.63 -5.23
N HIS A 267 -5.50 -18.67 -5.19
CA HIS A 267 -5.19 -17.24 -5.01
C HIS A 267 -5.53 -16.82 -3.57
N PHE A 268 -4.54 -16.34 -2.83
CA PHE A 268 -4.72 -15.98 -1.43
C PHE A 268 -3.71 -14.93 -0.95
N ASN A 269 -4.06 -14.23 0.10
CA ASN A 269 -3.19 -13.26 0.79
C ASN A 269 -2.87 -13.75 2.20
N ILE A 270 -1.63 -13.57 2.63
CA ILE A 270 -1.21 -13.78 4.02
C ILE A 270 -0.63 -12.48 4.54
N LYS A 271 -1.10 -12.01 5.72
CA LYS A 271 -0.56 -10.89 6.48
C LYS A 271 -0.10 -11.43 7.84
N ALA A 272 1.23 -11.57 7.99
CA ALA A 272 1.90 -12.18 9.15
C ALA A 272 3.08 -11.31 9.62
N TYR A 273 2.81 -10.02 9.86
CA TYR A 273 3.80 -9.12 10.44
C TYR A 273 3.91 -9.31 11.96
N PRO A 274 5.11 -9.26 12.53
CA PRO A 274 5.30 -9.40 13.98
C PRO A 274 4.70 -8.24 14.80
N ASP A 275 4.53 -7.06 14.19
CA ASP A 275 3.96 -5.85 14.80
C ASP A 275 2.43 -5.73 14.64
N GLU A 276 1.80 -6.73 14.01
CA GLU A 276 0.34 -6.81 13.91
C GLU A 276 -0.25 -7.65 15.04
N PRO A 277 -1.46 -7.32 15.51
CA PRO A 277 -2.09 -8.01 16.63
C PRO A 277 -2.50 -9.46 16.31
N ALA A 278 -2.56 -9.83 15.03
CA ALA A 278 -2.92 -11.16 14.57
C ALA A 278 -2.36 -11.46 13.18
N THR A 279 -2.20 -12.73 12.88
CA THR A 279 -1.95 -13.25 11.53
C THR A 279 -3.28 -13.44 10.82
N HIS A 280 -3.32 -13.06 9.54
CA HIS A 280 -4.49 -13.21 8.68
C HIS A 280 -4.13 -14.01 7.44
N THR A 281 -5.00 -14.95 7.06
CA THR A 281 -4.92 -15.64 5.76
C THR A 281 -6.28 -15.53 5.09
N THR A 282 -6.34 -14.91 3.92
CA THR A 282 -7.58 -14.66 3.18
C THR A 282 -7.57 -15.40 1.87
N LEU A 283 -8.63 -16.14 1.60
CA LEU A 283 -8.78 -16.91 0.36
C LEU A 283 -9.61 -16.13 -0.65
N LEU A 284 -9.06 -15.97 -1.87
CA LEU A 284 -9.74 -15.38 -3.01
C LEU A 284 -10.35 -16.43 -3.92
N GLU A 285 -9.53 -17.42 -4.33
CA GLU A 285 -9.94 -18.48 -5.25
C GLU A 285 -9.30 -19.81 -4.87
N GLY A 286 -10.05 -20.91 -5.04
CA GLY A 286 -9.59 -22.27 -4.75
C GLY A 286 -9.92 -22.73 -3.33
N SER A 287 -8.96 -23.30 -2.62
CA SER A 287 -9.11 -23.83 -1.26
C SER A 287 -7.82 -23.67 -0.47
N VAL A 288 -7.93 -23.19 0.76
CA VAL A 288 -6.81 -23.01 1.68
C VAL A 288 -7.05 -23.77 2.97
N LYS A 289 -6.07 -24.56 3.39
CA LYS A 289 -6.05 -25.18 4.71
C LYS A 289 -5.01 -24.48 5.59
N VAL A 290 -5.47 -23.85 6.66
CA VAL A 290 -4.62 -23.18 7.65
C VAL A 290 -4.38 -24.12 8.80
N HIS A 291 -3.11 -24.25 9.22
CA HIS A 291 -2.69 -25.07 10.36
C HIS A 291 -2.01 -24.20 11.41
N LYS A 292 -2.32 -24.45 12.69
CA LYS A 292 -1.65 -23.88 13.86
C LYS A 292 -1.53 -24.93 14.95
N GLY A 293 -0.32 -25.43 15.20
CA GLY A 293 -0.12 -26.58 16.07
C GLY A 293 -0.94 -27.79 15.59
N ASN A 294 -1.84 -28.28 16.43
CA ASN A 294 -2.74 -29.40 16.12
C ASN A 294 -4.08 -28.95 15.51
N ALA A 295 -4.38 -27.66 15.51
CA ALA A 295 -5.61 -27.12 14.95
C ALA A 295 -5.47 -26.90 13.44
N ALA A 296 -6.57 -27.13 12.70
CA ALA A 296 -6.65 -26.83 11.29
C ALA A 296 -8.03 -26.27 10.92
N SER A 297 -8.05 -25.33 9.97
CA SER A 297 -9.27 -24.76 9.42
C SER A 297 -9.20 -24.69 7.90
N LEU A 298 -10.31 -25.06 7.24
CA LEU A 298 -10.45 -25.00 5.79
C LEU A 298 -11.21 -23.72 5.42
N LEU A 299 -10.64 -22.90 4.53
CA LEU A 299 -11.26 -21.69 4.02
C LEU A 299 -11.95 -21.95 2.67
N ARG A 300 -13.05 -21.24 2.46
CA ARG A 300 -13.74 -21.07 1.18
C ARG A 300 -13.47 -19.66 0.62
N PRO A 301 -13.62 -19.43 -0.70
CA PRO A 301 -13.48 -18.10 -1.27
C PRO A 301 -14.29 -17.04 -0.52
N GLY A 302 -13.68 -15.87 -0.26
CA GLY A 302 -14.26 -14.79 0.55
C GLY A 302 -14.07 -14.95 2.04
N GLN A 303 -13.44 -16.03 2.54
CA GLN A 303 -13.18 -16.22 3.96
C GLN A 303 -11.75 -15.87 4.36
N GLN A 304 -11.61 -15.41 5.60
CA GLN A 304 -10.34 -15.09 6.25
C GLN A 304 -10.22 -15.89 7.56
N ALA A 305 -9.09 -16.57 7.73
CA ALA A 305 -8.65 -17.10 9.01
C ALA A 305 -7.84 -16.02 9.74
N ARG A 306 -8.11 -15.85 11.04
CA ARG A 306 -7.40 -14.95 11.93
C ARG A 306 -6.98 -15.66 13.21
N TRP A 307 -5.73 -15.47 13.63
CA TRP A 307 -5.20 -15.99 14.90
C TRP A 307 -4.00 -15.16 15.38
N ASN A 308 -3.64 -15.33 16.64
CA ASN A 308 -2.36 -14.89 17.22
C ASN A 308 -1.80 -16.01 18.11
N ASP A 309 -0.69 -15.80 18.79
CA ASP A 309 -0.05 -16.85 19.60
C ASP A 309 -0.95 -17.39 20.71
N ASN A 310 -1.88 -16.58 21.22
CA ASN A 310 -2.74 -16.88 22.38
C ASN A 310 -4.17 -17.30 21.99
N THR A 311 -4.58 -17.23 20.72
CA THR A 311 -5.95 -17.53 20.28
C THR A 311 -5.99 -18.66 19.26
N ASP A 312 -7.08 -19.41 19.25
CA ASP A 312 -7.38 -20.38 18.21
C ASP A 312 -7.66 -19.68 16.86
N ILE A 313 -7.69 -20.46 15.79
CA ILE A 313 -8.04 -19.98 14.45
C ILE A 313 -9.53 -19.63 14.43
N SER A 314 -9.85 -18.36 14.20
CA SER A 314 -11.21 -17.91 13.89
C SER A 314 -11.38 -17.70 12.39
N VAL A 315 -12.55 -18.05 11.83
CA VAL A 315 -12.85 -17.88 10.40
C VAL A 315 -14.04 -16.95 10.25
N THR A 316 -13.86 -15.88 9.46
CA THR A 316 -14.88 -14.86 9.16
C THR A 316 -14.92 -14.56 7.67
N THR A 317 -15.95 -13.86 7.20
CA THR A 317 -15.96 -13.25 5.86
C THR A 317 -15.02 -12.06 5.84
N ALA A 318 -14.36 -11.80 4.71
CA ALA A 318 -13.47 -10.66 4.51
C ALA A 318 -13.88 -9.83 3.29
N ASP A 319 -13.65 -8.52 3.32
CA ASP A 319 -13.65 -7.70 2.12
C ASP A 319 -12.36 -7.99 1.33
N ILE A 320 -12.52 -8.72 0.22
CA ILE A 320 -11.41 -9.12 -0.65
C ILE A 320 -10.72 -7.89 -1.25
N GLU A 321 -11.48 -6.86 -1.63
CA GLU A 321 -10.92 -5.64 -2.21
C GLU A 321 -10.02 -4.90 -1.22
N GLU A 322 -10.41 -4.84 0.06
CA GLU A 322 -9.58 -4.27 1.12
C GLU A 322 -8.28 -5.07 1.29
N VAL A 323 -8.39 -6.40 1.35
CA VAL A 323 -7.25 -7.29 1.58
C VAL A 323 -6.19 -7.16 0.49
N ILE A 324 -6.58 -7.01 -0.78
CA ILE A 324 -5.63 -6.90 -1.91
C ILE A 324 -5.41 -5.47 -2.38
N ALA A 325 -5.97 -4.46 -1.73
CA ALA A 325 -5.83 -3.05 -2.11
C ALA A 325 -4.35 -2.65 -2.27
N TRP A 326 -3.48 -3.12 -1.36
CA TRP A 326 -2.06 -2.85 -1.40
C TRP A 326 -1.39 -3.33 -2.70
N LYS A 327 -1.76 -4.51 -3.22
CA LYS A 327 -1.27 -5.06 -4.48
C LYS A 327 -1.77 -4.22 -5.67
N ASN A 328 -2.96 -3.66 -5.56
CA ASN A 328 -3.60 -2.82 -6.57
C ASN A 328 -3.20 -1.32 -6.46
N GLY A 329 -2.20 -0.98 -5.62
CA GLY A 329 -1.69 0.38 -5.49
C GLY A 329 -2.56 1.31 -4.66
N LEU A 330 -3.41 0.77 -3.77
CA LEU A 330 -4.35 1.50 -2.92
C LEU A 330 -4.08 1.23 -1.44
N PHE A 331 -4.36 2.21 -0.60
CA PHE A 331 -4.78 2.02 0.77
C PHE A 331 -6.31 2.00 0.77
N LYS A 332 -6.92 0.93 1.23
CA LYS A 332 -8.37 0.83 1.45
C LYS A 332 -8.59 0.51 2.91
N PHE A 333 -9.47 1.25 3.54
CA PHE A 333 -9.82 1.14 4.95
C PHE A 333 -11.33 1.04 5.09
N ASP A 334 -11.80 0.10 5.89
CA ASP A 334 -13.19 -0.04 6.30
C ASP A 334 -13.23 -0.22 7.82
N GLU A 335 -13.77 0.75 8.53
CA GLU A 335 -13.77 0.82 10.00
C GLU A 335 -12.37 0.56 10.64
N ALA A 336 -11.30 0.96 9.95
CA ALA A 336 -9.93 0.74 10.40
C ALA A 336 -9.56 1.69 11.56
N THR A 337 -8.89 1.17 12.58
CA THR A 337 -8.35 2.02 13.65
C THR A 337 -7.17 2.85 13.15
N ILE A 338 -6.90 4.00 13.80
CA ILE A 338 -5.71 4.81 13.50
C ILE A 338 -4.42 3.97 13.62
N GLY A 339 -4.38 3.01 14.53
CA GLY A 339 -3.25 2.09 14.67
C GLY A 339 -3.03 1.24 13.42
N ASP A 340 -4.11 0.70 12.82
CA ASP A 340 -4.05 -0.10 11.60
C ASP A 340 -3.60 0.73 10.40
N VAL A 341 -4.17 1.94 10.26
CA VAL A 341 -3.81 2.92 9.22
C VAL A 341 -2.32 3.28 9.33
N MET A 342 -1.89 3.72 10.51
CA MET A 342 -0.52 4.20 10.70
C MET A 342 0.53 3.09 10.57
N ARG A 343 0.24 1.84 10.91
CA ARG A 343 1.15 0.71 10.63
C ARG A 343 1.36 0.51 9.14
N GLN A 344 0.30 0.60 8.32
CA GLN A 344 0.42 0.48 6.87
C GLN A 344 1.21 1.65 6.27
N LEU A 345 0.91 2.90 6.68
CA LEU A 345 1.64 4.10 6.24
C LEU A 345 3.12 4.03 6.67
N ALA A 346 3.37 3.65 7.93
CA ALA A 346 4.73 3.50 8.43
C ALA A 346 5.56 2.58 7.56
N ARG A 347 5.04 1.39 7.22
CA ARG A 347 5.74 0.43 6.35
C ARG A 347 5.94 0.96 4.93
N TRP A 348 4.94 1.62 4.35
CA TRP A 348 5.01 2.08 2.96
C TRP A 348 5.86 3.33 2.75
N TYR A 349 5.81 4.28 3.68
CA TYR A 349 6.59 5.53 3.59
C TYR A 349 7.94 5.47 4.32
N ASP A 350 8.28 4.36 4.97
CA ASP A 350 9.47 4.19 5.79
C ASP A 350 9.59 5.30 6.84
N VAL A 351 8.54 5.47 7.64
CA VAL A 351 8.45 6.48 8.70
C VAL A 351 8.17 5.85 10.06
N GLU A 352 8.65 6.50 11.12
CA GLU A 352 8.30 6.20 12.50
C GLU A 352 6.98 6.91 12.88
N VAL A 353 6.13 6.24 13.64
CA VAL A 353 4.86 6.82 14.15
C VAL A 353 4.94 6.99 15.65
N VAL A 354 4.64 8.19 16.12
CA VAL A 354 4.64 8.55 17.55
C VAL A 354 3.27 9.12 17.92
N TYR A 355 2.61 8.50 18.90
CA TYR A 355 1.33 8.98 19.42
C TYR A 355 1.55 9.94 20.57
N ILE A 356 0.95 11.15 20.49
CA ILE A 356 1.02 12.18 21.51
C ILE A 356 -0.33 12.25 22.24
N ASN A 357 -0.32 12.15 23.56
CA ASN A 357 -1.50 12.18 24.43
C ASN A 357 -2.47 10.98 24.24
N GLY A 358 -1.98 9.85 23.76
CA GLY A 358 -2.77 8.63 23.57
C GLY A 358 -3.06 8.29 22.12
N ILE A 359 -3.75 7.17 21.92
CA ILE A 359 -4.13 6.70 20.57
C ILE A 359 -5.59 7.12 20.33
N PRO A 360 -5.87 7.93 19.28
CA PRO A 360 -7.25 8.26 18.90
C PRO A 360 -8.11 7.01 18.67
N ARG A 361 -9.40 7.12 18.98
CA ARG A 361 -10.35 6.00 18.83
C ARG A 361 -11.17 6.10 17.54
N ASP A 362 -10.89 7.08 16.73
CA ASP A 362 -11.58 7.33 15.46
C ASP A 362 -11.34 6.17 14.50
N LEU A 363 -12.38 5.81 13.76
CA LEU A 363 -12.34 4.79 12.72
C LEU A 363 -12.27 5.47 11.35
N PHE A 364 -11.48 4.89 10.47
CA PHE A 364 -11.22 5.40 9.14
C PHE A 364 -11.89 4.53 8.09
N GLN A 365 -12.53 5.19 7.12
CA GLN A 365 -13.13 4.55 5.96
C GLN A 365 -12.79 5.34 4.70
N GLY A 366 -12.36 4.65 3.65
CA GLY A 366 -12.07 5.26 2.35
C GLY A 366 -10.91 4.61 1.62
N GLU A 367 -10.61 5.16 0.45
CA GLU A 367 -9.56 4.68 -0.44
C GLU A 367 -8.61 5.82 -0.80
N ILE A 368 -7.30 5.53 -0.80
CA ILE A 368 -6.26 6.51 -1.13
C ILE A 368 -5.20 5.81 -1.97
N TYR A 369 -4.76 6.41 -3.08
CA TYR A 369 -3.66 5.88 -3.88
C TYR A 369 -2.34 5.87 -3.10
N ARG A 370 -1.59 4.76 -3.22
CA ARG A 370 -0.28 4.59 -2.55
C ARG A 370 0.86 5.37 -3.22
N ASN A 371 0.68 5.82 -4.45
CA ASN A 371 1.69 6.52 -5.24
C ASN A 371 1.76 8.04 -4.99
N VAL A 372 1.07 8.56 -3.97
CA VAL A 372 1.11 9.97 -3.59
C VAL A 372 2.04 10.19 -2.39
N ASN A 373 2.54 11.42 -2.21
CA ASN A 373 3.36 11.77 -1.05
C ASN A 373 2.57 11.70 0.26
N VAL A 374 3.27 11.46 1.37
CA VAL A 374 2.65 11.25 2.69
C VAL A 374 1.80 12.44 3.13
N SER A 375 2.20 13.68 2.82
CA SER A 375 1.43 14.89 3.18
C SER A 375 0.01 14.87 2.62
N LYS A 376 -0.17 14.36 1.37
CA LYS A 376 -1.49 14.23 0.76
C LYS A 376 -2.36 13.19 1.49
N VAL A 377 -1.77 12.06 1.86
CA VAL A 377 -2.49 11.02 2.62
C VAL A 377 -2.89 11.54 4.00
N LEU A 378 -1.98 12.17 4.73
CA LEU A 378 -2.26 12.73 6.06
C LEU A 378 -3.33 13.81 6.01
N LYS A 379 -3.32 14.68 4.99
CA LYS A 379 -4.36 15.69 4.78
C LYS A 379 -5.75 15.09 4.60
N VAL A 380 -5.86 13.94 3.93
CA VAL A 380 -7.14 13.23 3.80
C VAL A 380 -7.58 12.64 5.14
N LEU A 381 -6.64 12.05 5.89
CA LEU A 381 -6.93 11.47 7.20
C LEU A 381 -7.29 12.54 8.25
N GLU A 382 -6.77 13.77 8.14
CA GLU A 382 -7.13 14.91 9.02
C GLU A 382 -8.62 15.28 8.93
N ALA A 383 -9.30 14.93 7.85
CA ALA A 383 -10.73 15.15 7.73
C ALA A 383 -11.57 14.40 8.78
N SER A 384 -11.01 13.36 9.42
CA SER A 384 -11.63 12.62 10.53
C SER A 384 -11.39 13.27 11.92
N GLY A 385 -10.67 14.40 12.00
CA GLY A 385 -10.42 15.11 13.25
C GLY A 385 -9.10 14.75 13.95
N VAL A 386 -8.34 13.79 13.43
CA VAL A 386 -7.01 13.44 13.92
C VAL A 386 -5.98 14.40 13.30
N HIS A 387 -5.05 14.91 14.11
CA HIS A 387 -4.02 15.84 13.65
C HIS A 387 -2.66 15.15 13.49
N PHE A 388 -1.96 15.52 12.41
CA PHE A 388 -0.65 14.97 12.10
C PHE A 388 0.41 16.07 12.00
N THR A 389 1.63 15.76 12.44
CA THR A 389 2.79 16.62 12.22
C THR A 389 3.92 15.74 11.70
N VAL A 390 4.59 16.18 10.62
CA VAL A 390 5.72 15.44 10.02
C VAL A 390 7.02 16.12 10.44
N GLU A 391 7.92 15.36 11.08
CA GLU A 391 9.24 15.80 11.51
C GLU A 391 10.31 14.86 10.96
N GLY A 392 10.91 15.20 9.82
CA GLY A 392 11.82 14.33 9.08
C GLY A 392 11.12 13.02 8.69
N LYS A 393 11.61 11.87 9.18
CA LYS A 393 10.98 10.55 8.98
C LYS A 393 10.04 10.13 10.12
N LYS A 394 9.50 11.07 10.89
CA LYS A 394 8.53 10.79 11.96
C LYS A 394 7.20 11.44 11.67
N ILE A 395 6.12 10.73 11.97
CA ILE A 395 4.75 11.24 11.98
C ILE A 395 4.28 11.27 13.43
N LEU A 396 4.00 12.46 13.93
CA LEU A 396 3.40 12.68 15.24
C LEU A 396 1.89 12.68 15.08
N VAL A 397 1.20 11.77 15.77
CA VAL A 397 -0.26 11.64 15.77
C VAL A 397 -0.82 12.22 17.05
N LYS A 398 -1.75 13.17 16.92
CA LYS A 398 -2.41 13.84 18.06
C LYS A 398 -3.91 13.58 17.99
N ALA A 399 -4.48 13.19 19.15
CA ALA A 399 -5.93 13.10 19.32
C ALA A 399 -6.57 14.48 19.30
#